data_7607d736910c88db066a110d84a353f3
#
_entry.id   7607d736910c88db066a110d84a353f3
#
_cell.length_a   1.000
_cell.length_b   1.000
_cell.length_c   1.000
_cell.angle_alpha   90.00
_cell.angle_beta   90.00
_cell.angle_gamma   90.00
#
_symmetry.space_group_name_H-M   'P 1'
#
loop_
_entity.id
_entity.type
_entity.pdbx_description
1 polymer ?
#
loop_
_entity_poly.entity_id
_entity_poly.type
_entity_poly.pdbx_seq_one_letter_code
_entity_poly.pdbx_strand_id
1 'polypeptide(L)' 'MRKEEIPFLNQLVKALDEAMIVLEEAYKRKDAEHFIKAKKFILIVQKRISEVVK' A
#
# COMPACT_ATOMS: atom_id res chain seq x y z
N MET A 1 3.68 -15.11 -14.71
CA MET A 1 3.79 -13.65 -14.61
C MET A 1 4.74 -13.12 -15.68
N ARG A 2 4.35 -12.10 -16.39
CA ARG A 2 5.20 -11.51 -17.45
C ARG A 2 6.31 -10.68 -16.85
N LYS A 3 7.44 -10.61 -17.55
CA LYS A 3 8.58 -9.80 -17.10
C LYS A 3 8.19 -8.32 -16.90
N GLU A 4 7.28 -7.83 -17.73
CA GLU A 4 6.83 -6.45 -17.68
C GLU A 4 6.03 -6.13 -16.41
N GLU A 5 5.43 -7.14 -15.81
CA GLU A 5 4.62 -6.96 -14.61
C GLU A 5 5.45 -6.95 -13.33
N ILE A 6 6.66 -7.51 -13.36
CA ILE A 6 7.50 -7.60 -12.18
C ILE A 6 7.90 -6.21 -11.64
N PRO A 7 8.37 -5.27 -12.47
CA PRO A 7 8.67 -3.93 -11.95
C PRO A 7 7.45 -3.22 -11.40
N PHE A 8 6.29 -3.39 -12.04
CA PHE A 8 5.04 -2.79 -11.57
C PHE A 8 4.63 -3.36 -10.22
N LEU A 9 4.73 -4.68 -10.09
CA LEU A 9 4.40 -5.34 -8.83
C LEU A 9 5.33 -4.88 -7.71
N ASN A 10 6.63 -4.74 -8.01
CA ASN A 10 7.59 -4.25 -7.04
C ASN A 10 7.25 -2.84 -6.56
N GLN A 11 6.79 -1.98 -7.46
CA GLN A 11 6.36 -0.64 -7.09
C GLN A 11 5.15 -0.67 -6.16
N LEU A 12 4.22 -1.59 -6.42
CA LEU A 12 3.04 -1.74 -5.56
C LEU A 12 3.42 -2.22 -4.17
N VAL A 13 4.32 -3.18 -4.09
CA VAL A 13 4.79 -3.69 -2.79
C VAL A 13 5.52 -2.60 -2.02
N LYS A 14 6.36 -1.83 -2.71
CA LYS A 14 7.06 -0.73 -2.07
C LYS A 14 6.09 0.34 -1.56
N ALA A 15 5.07 0.67 -2.35
CA ALA A 15 4.05 1.61 -1.94
C ALA A 15 3.30 1.11 -0.72
N LEU A 16 3.03 -0.19 -0.65
CA LEU A 16 2.38 -0.80 0.49
C LEU A 16 3.24 -0.65 1.75
N ASP A 17 4.53 -0.93 1.64
CA ASP A 17 5.45 -0.78 2.77
C ASP A 17 5.48 0.66 3.28
N GLU A 18 5.56 1.63 2.37
CA GLU A 18 5.56 3.04 2.75
C GLU A 18 4.26 3.44 3.41
N ALA A 19 3.14 2.94 2.89
CA ALA A 19 1.83 3.24 3.47
C ALA A 19 1.70 2.65 4.87
N MET A 20 2.28 1.48 5.11
CA MET A 20 2.26 0.87 6.43
C MET A 20 3.07 1.68 7.43
N ILE A 21 4.18 2.26 7.00
CA ILE A 21 4.99 3.13 7.86
C ILE A 21 4.17 4.37 8.23
N VAL A 22 3.52 4.99 7.25
CA VAL A 22 2.67 6.15 7.50
C VAL A 22 1.52 5.81 8.44
N LEU A 23 0.92 4.64 8.26
CA LEU A 23 -0.15 4.18 9.12
C LEU A 23 0.32 4.07 10.56
N GLU A 24 1.47 3.46 10.78
CA GLU A 24 2.03 3.28 12.11
C GLU A 24 2.36 4.63 12.76
N GLU A 25 2.95 5.54 12.01
CA GLU A 25 3.26 6.87 12.53
C GLU A 25 2.00 7.65 12.89
N ALA A 26 0.98 7.58 12.04
CA ALA A 26 -0.29 8.24 12.32
C ALA A 26 -0.93 7.67 13.58
N TYR A 27 -0.84 6.38 13.78
CA TYR A 27 -1.35 5.74 14.99
C TYR A 27 -0.63 6.25 16.23
N LYS A 28 0.70 6.34 16.17
CA LYS A 28 1.49 6.83 17.30
C LYS A 28 1.20 8.29 17.63
N ARG A 29 0.92 9.09 16.61
CA ARG A 29 0.60 10.51 16.77
C ARG A 29 -0.86 10.75 17.09
N LYS A 30 -1.68 9.70 17.06
CA LYS A 30 -3.13 9.79 17.24
C LYS A 30 -3.76 10.69 16.18
N ASP A 31 -3.22 10.63 14.96
CA ASP A 31 -3.69 11.40 13.82
C ASP A 31 -4.70 10.57 13.05
N ALA A 32 -5.97 10.68 13.43
CA ALA A 32 -7.02 9.85 12.85
C ALA A 32 -7.19 10.11 11.34
N GLU A 33 -7.02 11.35 10.91
CA GLU A 33 -7.21 11.70 9.50
C GLU A 33 -6.19 10.98 8.62
N HIS A 34 -4.90 11.07 8.98
CA HIS A 34 -3.87 10.40 8.21
C HIS A 34 -3.94 8.88 8.35
N PHE A 35 -4.36 8.41 9.53
CA PHE A 35 -4.57 6.97 9.74
C PHE A 35 -5.60 6.42 8.77
N ILE A 36 -6.72 7.10 8.64
CA ILE A 36 -7.80 6.66 7.75
C ILE A 36 -7.35 6.72 6.28
N LYS A 37 -6.66 7.78 5.90
CA LYS A 37 -6.14 7.92 4.53
C LYS A 37 -5.15 6.81 4.18
N ALA A 38 -4.22 6.52 5.08
CA ALA A 38 -3.25 5.46 4.88
C ALA A 38 -3.93 4.10 4.78
N LYS A 39 -4.92 3.85 5.62
CA LYS A 39 -5.67 2.61 5.58
C LYS A 39 -6.38 2.42 4.24
N LYS A 40 -7.03 3.47 3.75
CA LYS A 40 -7.68 3.41 2.44
C LYS A 40 -6.69 3.15 1.33
N PHE A 41 -5.54 3.80 1.38
CA PHE A 41 -4.49 3.61 0.38
C PHE A 41 -4.00 2.16 0.38
N ILE A 42 -3.78 1.59 1.56
CA ILE A 42 -3.35 0.21 1.68
C ILE A 42 -4.37 -0.74 1.02
N LEU A 43 -5.66 -0.51 1.26
CA LEU A 43 -6.70 -1.33 0.67
C LEU A 43 -6.70 -1.24 -0.86
N ILE A 44 -6.49 -0.05 -1.40
CA ILE A 44 -6.41 0.15 -2.85
C ILE A 44 -5.22 -0.60 -3.43
N VAL A 45 -4.06 -0.47 -2.79
CA VAL A 45 -2.85 -1.14 -3.26
C VAL A 45 -3.01 -2.65 -3.21
N GLN A 46 -3.58 -3.17 -2.12
CA GLN A 46 -3.83 -4.61 -2.00
C GLN A 46 -4.75 -5.12 -3.11
N LYS A 47 -5.76 -4.34 -3.45
CA LYS A 47 -6.67 -4.73 -4.52
C LYS A 47 -5.92 -4.81 -5.86
N ARG A 48 -5.06 -3.84 -6.13
CA ARG A 48 -4.28 -3.85 -7.37
C ARG A 48 -3.31 -5.03 -7.43
N ILE A 49 -2.66 -5.32 -6.31
CA ILE A 49 -1.77 -6.48 -6.24
C ILE A 49 -2.55 -7.76 -6.54
N SER A 50 -3.73 -7.90 -5.96
CA SER A 50 -4.59 -9.06 -6.18
C SER A 50 -4.96 -9.21 -7.65
N GLU A 51 -5.21 -8.10 -8.34
CA GLU A 51 -5.53 -8.14 -9.77
C GLU A 51 -4.34 -8.56 -10.62
N VAL A 52 -3.14 -8.15 -10.23
CA VAL A 52 -1.93 -8.48 -10.99
C VAL A 52 -1.55 -9.95 -10.84
N VAL A 53 -1.72 -10.51 -9.64
CA VAL A 53 -1.31 -11.90 -9.38
C VAL A 53 -2.37 -12.94 -9.74
N LYS A 54 -3.48 -12.53 -10.24
CA LYS A 54 -4.52 -13.48 -10.66
C LYS A 54 -4.08 -14.34 -11.85
#